data_21cc9431cd2f3a9758a395948f0009b6
#
_entry.id   21cc9431cd2f3a9758a395948f0009b6
#
_cell.length_a   1.000
_cell.length_b   1.000
_cell.length_c   1.000
_cell.angle_alpha   90.00
_cell.angle_beta   90.00
_cell.angle_gamma   90.00
#
_symmetry.space_group_name_H-M   'P 1'
#
loop_
_entity.id
_entity.type
_entity.pdbx_description
1 polymer ?
#
loop_
_entity_poly.entity_id
_entity_poly.type
_entity_poly.pdbx_seq_one_letter_code
_entity_poly.pdbx_strand_id
1 'polypeptide(L)'
;MKSFKKIAVTVLAAVMMLLMSTTVFAANSPVKSSFNASLAKKTVTYNAKKQKPKVVVKDAKGKKISSKYYKVTYNKKGLKDAGTYKVTVIGKGKYAGYKQVLTYKIKAKSQKVTIKKDSFSTTKKAVKKKSKSVGTIKATVKKGAKVTYTTNNTKIKVSKNGKITVAKGTRKGIYQVKVTVKVKNYKTVNKYVKVTVK
;
A
#
# COMPACT_ATOMS: atom_id res chain seq x y z
N MET A 1 -32.51 16.06 -28.14
CA MET A 1 -32.47 14.97 -27.14
C MET A 1 -31.25 14.09 -27.43
N LYS A 2 -30.15 14.23 -26.69
CA LYS A 2 -28.95 13.40 -26.81
C LYS A 2 -28.83 12.56 -25.55
N SER A 3 -28.88 11.23 -25.74
CA SER A 3 -28.81 10.18 -24.75
C SER A 3 -27.45 10.15 -24.06
N PHE A 4 -27.42 10.28 -22.74
CA PHE A 4 -26.21 10.04 -21.92
C PHE A 4 -26.04 8.53 -21.71
N LYS A 5 -25.07 7.94 -22.41
CA LYS A 5 -24.64 6.56 -22.18
C LYS A 5 -23.99 6.48 -20.78
N LYS A 6 -24.59 5.68 -19.92
CA LYS A 6 -24.01 5.29 -18.62
C LYS A 6 -22.76 4.47 -18.86
N ILE A 7 -21.61 5.01 -18.48
CA ILE A 7 -20.35 4.23 -18.43
C ILE A 7 -20.36 3.49 -17.10
N ALA A 8 -20.69 2.22 -17.15
CA ALA A 8 -20.49 1.30 -16.05
C ALA A 8 -18.96 1.04 -15.95
N VAL A 9 -18.33 1.56 -14.91
CA VAL A 9 -16.95 1.18 -14.56
C VAL A 9 -17.01 -0.17 -13.90
N THR A 10 -16.86 -1.21 -14.68
CA THR A 10 -16.63 -2.57 -14.19
C THR A 10 -15.20 -2.60 -13.66
N VAL A 11 -15.04 -2.64 -12.34
CA VAL A 11 -13.76 -2.96 -11.69
C VAL A 11 -13.50 -4.44 -11.95
N LEU A 12 -12.86 -4.74 -13.07
CA LEU A 12 -12.35 -6.06 -13.38
C LEU A 12 -11.15 -6.29 -12.46
N ALA A 13 -11.38 -7.02 -11.37
CA ALA A 13 -10.31 -7.58 -10.57
C ALA A 13 -9.55 -8.59 -11.46
N ALA A 14 -8.58 -8.08 -12.21
CA ALA A 14 -7.62 -8.90 -12.91
C ALA A 14 -6.80 -9.67 -11.86
N VAL A 15 -7.27 -10.87 -11.53
CA VAL A 15 -6.41 -11.90 -10.97
C VAL A 15 -5.41 -12.24 -12.07
N MET A 16 -4.32 -11.49 -12.14
CA MET A 16 -3.16 -11.91 -12.91
C MET A 16 -2.61 -13.16 -12.23
N MET A 17 -3.08 -14.32 -12.68
CA MET A 17 -2.28 -15.54 -12.65
C MET A 17 -1.03 -15.24 -13.47
N LEU A 18 0.01 -14.77 -12.77
CA LEU A 18 1.33 -14.65 -13.34
C LEU A 18 1.80 -16.09 -13.60
N LEU A 19 1.58 -16.57 -14.82
CA LEU A 19 2.23 -17.75 -15.33
C LEU A 19 3.71 -17.58 -15.03
N MET A 20 4.22 -18.40 -14.10
CA MET A 20 5.63 -18.44 -13.74
C MET A 20 6.37 -18.95 -14.98
N SER A 21 6.78 -18.02 -15.85
CA SER A 21 7.77 -18.34 -16.87
C SER A 21 9.03 -18.78 -16.15
N THR A 22 9.31 -20.06 -16.16
CA THR A 22 10.60 -20.62 -15.78
C THR A 22 11.59 -20.18 -16.84
N THR A 23 12.20 -18.99 -16.67
CA THR A 23 13.31 -18.61 -17.51
C THR A 23 14.49 -19.52 -17.15
N VAL A 24 14.64 -20.56 -17.95
CA VAL A 24 15.85 -21.40 -17.96
C VAL A 24 16.93 -20.57 -18.64
N PHE A 25 17.79 -19.94 -17.88
CA PHE A 25 19.05 -19.44 -18.43
C PHE A 25 19.95 -20.64 -18.69
N ALA A 26 20.08 -20.98 -19.96
CA ALA A 26 21.03 -21.97 -20.43
C ALA A 26 22.46 -21.45 -20.26
N ALA A 27 23.06 -21.68 -19.07
CA ALA A 27 24.50 -21.89 -19.03
C ALA A 27 24.74 -23.31 -19.58
N ASN A 28 25.72 -23.50 -20.45
CA ASN A 28 26.03 -24.71 -21.23
C ASN A 28 26.32 -26.01 -20.42
N SER A 29 25.68 -26.18 -19.29
CA SER A 29 25.74 -27.43 -18.53
C SER A 29 24.37 -28.04 -18.46
N PRO A 30 24.19 -29.31 -18.83
CA PRO A 30 22.88 -29.96 -18.78
C PRO A 30 22.33 -29.93 -17.36
N VAL A 31 21.10 -29.45 -17.20
CA VAL A 31 20.40 -29.50 -15.92
C VAL A 31 20.20 -30.96 -15.54
N LYS A 32 21.00 -31.44 -14.56
CA LYS A 32 21.01 -32.85 -14.14
C LYS A 32 19.69 -33.28 -13.49
N SER A 33 19.00 -32.40 -12.78
CA SER A 33 17.72 -32.66 -12.12
C SER A 33 16.98 -31.36 -11.82
N SER A 34 15.65 -31.39 -11.87
CA SER A 34 14.79 -30.26 -11.48
C SER A 34 14.29 -30.41 -10.05
N PHE A 35 13.81 -29.32 -9.48
CA PHE A 35 13.12 -29.32 -8.19
C PHE A 35 11.91 -28.37 -8.22
N ASN A 36 10.99 -28.56 -7.28
CA ASN A 36 9.91 -27.63 -7.02
C ASN A 36 10.14 -26.92 -5.69
N ALA A 37 10.26 -25.60 -5.73
CA ALA A 37 10.40 -24.77 -4.54
C ALA A 37 9.11 -24.00 -4.26
N SER A 38 8.77 -23.92 -2.99
CA SER A 38 7.59 -23.17 -2.52
C SER A 38 7.89 -22.41 -1.23
N LEU A 39 7.05 -21.42 -0.92
CA LEU A 39 7.11 -20.71 0.35
C LEU A 39 6.03 -21.25 1.28
N ALA A 40 6.36 -21.57 2.52
CA ALA A 40 5.41 -21.99 3.55
C ALA A 40 4.33 -20.91 3.78
N LYS A 41 4.72 -19.64 3.69
CA LYS A 41 3.80 -18.49 3.65
C LYS A 41 4.24 -17.53 2.55
N LYS A 42 3.40 -17.34 1.54
CA LYS A 42 3.67 -16.39 0.43
C LYS A 42 3.47 -14.93 0.84
N THR A 43 2.69 -14.70 1.90
CA THR A 43 2.32 -13.36 2.36
C THR A 43 2.30 -13.31 3.89
N VAL A 44 2.84 -12.21 4.46
CA VAL A 44 2.75 -11.87 5.88
C VAL A 44 2.40 -10.40 6.05
N THR A 45 2.03 -9.98 7.26
CA THR A 45 1.78 -8.56 7.58
C THR A 45 3.02 -7.97 8.25
N TYR A 46 3.34 -6.72 7.94
CA TYR A 46 4.42 -5.96 8.55
C TYR A 46 4.35 -5.97 10.08
N ASN A 47 5.47 -6.32 10.74
CA ASN A 47 5.59 -6.42 12.20
C ASN A 47 6.83 -5.72 12.78
N ALA A 48 7.50 -4.88 12.01
CA ALA A 48 8.73 -4.17 12.34
C ALA A 48 9.99 -5.05 12.53
N LYS A 49 9.87 -6.37 12.40
CA LYS A 49 10.99 -7.33 12.48
C LYS A 49 11.37 -7.84 11.09
N LYS A 50 12.55 -8.42 10.94
CA LYS A 50 12.95 -9.16 9.72
C LYS A 50 12.05 -10.39 9.58
N GLN A 51 11.45 -10.59 8.39
CA GLN A 51 10.48 -11.64 8.10
C GLN A 51 10.91 -12.46 6.90
N LYS A 52 11.94 -13.30 7.07
CA LYS A 52 12.39 -14.23 6.02
C LYS A 52 11.36 -15.37 5.84
N PRO A 53 10.92 -15.65 4.61
CA PRO A 53 10.02 -16.78 4.37
C PRO A 53 10.76 -18.12 4.53
N LYS A 54 10.08 -19.12 5.06
CA LYS A 54 10.54 -20.50 5.05
C LYS A 54 10.35 -21.06 3.64
N VAL A 55 11.44 -21.48 3.00
CA VAL A 55 11.45 -22.12 1.68
C VAL A 55 11.38 -23.63 1.87
N VAL A 56 10.53 -24.29 1.11
CA VAL A 56 10.44 -25.76 1.02
C VAL A 56 10.81 -26.15 -0.39
N VAL A 57 11.80 -27.05 -0.53
CA VAL A 57 12.26 -27.53 -1.84
C VAL A 57 12.04 -29.03 -1.89
N LYS A 58 11.42 -29.53 -2.96
CA LYS A 58 11.09 -30.93 -3.18
C LYS A 58 11.56 -31.38 -4.57
N ASP A 59 11.93 -32.63 -4.70
CA ASP A 59 12.21 -33.26 -6.00
C ASP A 59 10.91 -33.56 -6.77
N ALA A 60 11.06 -34.12 -7.96
CA ALA A 60 9.93 -34.51 -8.82
C ALA A 60 9.01 -35.56 -8.17
N LYS A 61 9.54 -36.36 -7.22
CA LYS A 61 8.77 -37.36 -6.46
C LYS A 61 8.15 -36.78 -5.19
N GLY A 62 8.24 -35.46 -4.94
CA GLY A 62 7.67 -34.79 -3.77
C GLY A 62 8.51 -34.93 -2.49
N LYS A 63 9.67 -35.59 -2.50
CA LYS A 63 10.58 -35.74 -1.36
C LYS A 63 11.33 -34.43 -1.10
N LYS A 64 11.47 -34.05 0.17
CA LYS A 64 12.25 -32.84 0.55
C LYS A 64 13.71 -32.98 0.15
N ILE A 65 14.26 -31.91 -0.41
CA ILE A 65 15.67 -31.81 -0.78
C ILE A 65 16.43 -31.15 0.38
N SER A 66 17.56 -31.72 0.77
CA SER A 66 18.44 -31.14 1.79
C SER A 66 19.01 -29.80 1.32
N SER A 67 19.18 -28.85 2.24
CA SER A 67 19.68 -27.48 1.98
C SER A 67 21.12 -27.48 1.40
N LYS A 68 21.88 -28.53 1.54
CA LYS A 68 23.19 -28.67 0.90
C LYS A 68 23.12 -28.63 -0.64
N TYR A 69 21.99 -29.00 -1.23
CA TYR A 69 21.79 -29.07 -2.67
C TYR A 69 21.14 -27.83 -3.28
N TYR A 70 20.91 -26.75 -2.51
CA TYR A 70 20.43 -25.49 -3.05
C TYR A 70 20.89 -24.28 -2.23
N LYS A 71 20.82 -23.08 -2.83
CA LYS A 71 21.08 -21.79 -2.19
C LYS A 71 19.82 -20.92 -2.33
N VAL A 72 19.45 -20.21 -1.27
CA VAL A 72 18.35 -19.24 -1.29
C VAL A 72 18.94 -17.84 -1.25
N THR A 73 18.51 -16.98 -2.18
CA THR A 73 18.90 -15.58 -2.22
C THR A 73 17.68 -14.69 -2.28
N TYR A 74 17.85 -13.43 -1.93
CA TYR A 74 16.75 -12.43 -1.88
C TYR A 74 17.19 -11.18 -2.65
N ASN A 75 16.27 -10.58 -3.41
CA ASN A 75 16.56 -9.38 -4.21
C ASN A 75 16.77 -8.12 -3.36
N LYS A 76 16.40 -8.13 -2.08
CA LYS A 76 16.63 -7.02 -1.13
C LYS A 76 17.12 -7.57 0.20
N LYS A 77 18.09 -6.89 0.81
CA LYS A 77 18.55 -7.18 2.18
C LYS A 77 17.44 -6.80 3.18
N GLY A 78 17.35 -7.55 4.28
CA GLY A 78 16.57 -7.18 5.45
C GLY A 78 15.13 -7.65 5.50
N LEU A 79 14.40 -7.84 4.39
CA LEU A 79 13.01 -8.34 4.36
C LEU A 79 12.15 -7.84 5.53
N LYS A 80 12.21 -6.52 5.81
CA LYS A 80 11.55 -5.89 6.96
C LYS A 80 10.37 -5.03 6.53
N ASP A 81 10.51 -4.25 5.45
CA ASP A 81 9.52 -3.27 5.03
C ASP A 81 8.37 -3.94 4.25
N ALA A 82 7.20 -3.30 4.26
CA ALA A 82 6.09 -3.71 3.41
C ALA A 82 6.48 -3.56 1.93
N GLY A 83 6.20 -4.60 1.16
CA GLY A 83 6.58 -4.65 -0.25
C GLY A 83 6.57 -6.07 -0.81
N THR A 84 6.95 -6.18 -2.07
CA THR A 84 7.10 -7.46 -2.77
C THR A 84 8.58 -7.78 -2.95
N TYR A 85 8.94 -9.02 -2.67
CA TYR A 85 10.31 -9.53 -2.69
C TYR A 85 10.41 -10.74 -3.60
N LYS A 86 11.53 -10.87 -4.31
CA LYS A 86 11.89 -12.07 -5.06
C LYS A 86 12.78 -12.95 -4.19
N VAL A 87 12.41 -14.22 -4.08
CA VAL A 87 13.17 -15.27 -3.39
C VAL A 87 13.64 -16.23 -4.47
N THR A 88 14.95 -16.29 -4.68
CA THR A 88 15.53 -17.14 -5.71
C THR A 88 16.15 -18.36 -5.06
N VAL A 89 15.74 -19.53 -5.52
CA VAL A 89 16.31 -20.82 -5.15
C VAL A 89 17.18 -21.28 -6.30
N ILE A 90 18.47 -21.53 -6.01
CA ILE A 90 19.49 -21.92 -7.00
C ILE A 90 19.97 -23.32 -6.62
N GLY A 91 19.88 -24.24 -7.55
CA GLY A 91 20.35 -25.62 -7.37
C GLY A 91 21.86 -25.73 -7.26
N LYS A 92 22.33 -26.75 -6.56
CA LYS A 92 23.72 -27.14 -6.39
C LYS A 92 23.88 -28.66 -6.57
N GLY A 93 25.10 -29.12 -6.85
CA GLY A 93 25.40 -30.54 -7.05
C GLY A 93 24.54 -31.11 -8.18
N LYS A 94 23.79 -32.16 -7.92
CA LYS A 94 22.94 -32.81 -8.93
C LYS A 94 21.80 -31.92 -9.48
N TYR A 95 21.49 -30.78 -8.81
CA TYR A 95 20.54 -29.78 -9.24
C TYR A 95 21.22 -28.52 -9.80
N ALA A 96 22.53 -28.55 -10.02
CA ALA A 96 23.26 -27.42 -10.59
C ALA A 96 22.68 -27.03 -11.96
N GLY A 97 22.58 -25.73 -12.24
CA GLY A 97 21.94 -25.18 -13.42
C GLY A 97 20.44 -24.92 -13.27
N TYR A 98 19.73 -25.52 -12.29
CA TYR A 98 18.32 -25.25 -12.08
C TYR A 98 18.09 -24.07 -11.13
N LYS A 99 17.15 -23.19 -11.48
CA LYS A 99 16.84 -21.99 -10.73
C LYS A 99 15.34 -21.76 -10.73
N GLN A 100 14.77 -21.40 -9.57
CA GLN A 100 13.37 -21.02 -9.45
C GLN A 100 13.23 -19.71 -8.68
N VAL A 101 12.35 -18.80 -9.16
CA VAL A 101 12.09 -17.52 -8.53
C VAL A 101 10.67 -17.52 -7.95
N LEU A 102 10.57 -17.21 -6.67
CA LEU A 102 9.32 -17.15 -5.91
C LEU A 102 9.02 -15.72 -5.49
N THR A 103 7.73 -15.39 -5.40
CA THR A 103 7.27 -14.09 -4.91
C THR A 103 6.86 -14.19 -3.45
N TYR A 104 7.41 -13.28 -2.62
CA TYR A 104 7.07 -13.12 -1.22
C TYR A 104 6.58 -11.70 -0.95
N LYS A 105 5.47 -11.54 -0.22
CA LYS A 105 4.85 -10.23 0.04
C LYS A 105 4.74 -9.94 1.53
N ILE A 106 5.26 -8.78 1.95
CA ILE A 106 4.98 -8.20 3.28
C ILE A 106 3.91 -7.13 3.08
N LYS A 107 2.69 -7.39 3.56
CA LYS A 107 1.56 -6.45 3.47
C LYS A 107 1.72 -5.32 4.47
N ALA A 108 1.35 -4.09 4.08
CA ALA A 108 1.26 -2.97 4.99
C ALA A 108 0.27 -3.24 6.13
N LYS A 109 0.64 -2.89 7.36
CA LYS A 109 -0.18 -3.04 8.56
C LYS A 109 -1.26 -1.94 8.60
N SER A 110 -2.41 -2.23 9.14
CA SER A 110 -3.44 -1.22 9.41
C SER A 110 -2.97 -0.26 10.51
N GLN A 111 -3.43 0.98 10.47
CA GLN A 111 -3.16 1.99 11.49
C GLN A 111 -4.45 2.66 11.95
N LYS A 112 -4.49 3.07 13.21
CA LYS A 112 -5.57 3.88 13.76
C LYS A 112 -5.23 5.35 13.56
N VAL A 113 -6.18 6.12 13.07
CA VAL A 113 -6.13 7.59 12.94
C VAL A 113 -7.39 8.15 13.55
N THR A 114 -7.26 9.07 14.49
CA THR A 114 -8.37 9.73 15.16
C THR A 114 -8.33 11.21 14.85
N ILE A 115 -9.46 11.80 14.47
CA ILE A 115 -9.65 13.25 14.34
C ILE A 115 -10.39 13.71 15.60
N LYS A 116 -9.80 14.65 16.36
CA LYS A 116 -10.41 15.14 17.62
C LYS A 116 -11.72 15.88 17.38
N LYS A 117 -11.80 16.66 16.31
CA LYS A 117 -13.01 17.38 15.90
C LYS A 117 -13.16 17.25 14.39
N ASP A 118 -14.25 16.65 13.95
CA ASP A 118 -14.53 16.32 12.56
C ASP A 118 -15.57 17.26 11.90
N SER A 119 -16.01 18.31 12.63
CA SER A 119 -17.00 19.26 12.17
C SER A 119 -16.67 20.67 12.62
N PHE A 120 -16.69 21.61 11.69
CA PHE A 120 -16.48 23.04 11.91
C PHE A 120 -17.60 23.83 11.24
N SER A 121 -17.94 25.00 11.78
CA SER A 121 -18.99 25.82 11.18
C SER A 121 -18.71 27.31 11.27
N THR A 122 -19.33 28.08 10.37
CA THR A 122 -19.43 29.53 10.41
C THR A 122 -20.73 29.97 9.77
N THR A 123 -21.04 31.26 9.83
CA THR A 123 -22.23 31.81 9.17
C THR A 123 -21.84 32.55 7.89
N LYS A 124 -22.78 32.62 6.90
CA LYS A 124 -22.60 33.41 5.69
C LYS A 124 -22.32 34.89 6.02
N LYS A 125 -22.98 35.45 7.06
CA LYS A 125 -22.73 36.80 7.55
C LYS A 125 -21.28 37.04 7.93
N ALA A 126 -20.64 36.08 8.66
CA ALA A 126 -19.30 36.17 9.13
C ALA A 126 -18.20 36.13 8.02
N VAL A 127 -18.54 35.55 6.86
CA VAL A 127 -17.65 35.49 5.69
C VAL A 127 -18.08 36.40 4.53
N LYS A 128 -19.06 37.27 4.74
CA LYS A 128 -19.54 38.19 3.68
C LYS A 128 -18.43 39.15 3.23
N LYS A 129 -17.78 39.83 4.18
CA LYS A 129 -16.78 40.89 3.89
C LYS A 129 -15.33 40.41 3.97
N LYS A 130 -15.01 39.39 4.78
CA LYS A 130 -13.63 38.90 5.00
C LYS A 130 -13.61 37.38 5.13
N SER A 131 -12.44 36.78 4.87
CA SER A 131 -12.22 35.37 5.14
C SER A 131 -12.13 35.11 6.65
N LYS A 132 -12.58 33.91 7.10
CA LYS A 132 -12.61 33.55 8.53
C LYS A 132 -11.96 32.20 8.77
N SER A 133 -11.06 32.14 9.75
CA SER A 133 -10.60 30.87 10.31
C SER A 133 -11.68 30.26 11.20
N VAL A 134 -11.97 28.98 11.00
CA VAL A 134 -13.05 28.27 11.75
C VAL A 134 -12.49 27.23 12.71
N GLY A 135 -11.18 27.03 12.71
CA GLY A 135 -10.49 26.15 13.63
C GLY A 135 -9.37 25.35 12.97
N THR A 136 -8.83 24.39 13.69
CA THR A 136 -7.71 23.55 13.25
C THR A 136 -8.06 22.09 13.41
N ILE A 137 -7.84 21.30 12.35
CA ILE A 137 -7.96 19.84 12.38
C ILE A 137 -6.78 19.29 13.17
N LYS A 138 -7.07 18.62 14.27
CA LYS A 138 -6.05 17.89 15.07
C LYS A 138 -6.24 16.40 14.89
N ALA A 139 -5.26 15.76 14.27
CA ALA A 139 -5.23 14.31 14.03
C ALA A 139 -4.24 13.63 14.98
N THR A 140 -4.70 12.58 15.68
CA THR A 140 -3.80 11.68 16.42
C THR A 140 -3.30 10.60 15.46
N VAL A 141 -2.00 10.58 15.23
CA VAL A 141 -1.34 9.73 14.25
C VAL A 141 -0.07 9.09 14.82
N LYS A 142 0.45 8.07 14.16
CA LYS A 142 1.74 7.47 14.52
C LYS A 142 2.91 8.44 14.26
N LYS A 143 3.99 8.30 15.03
CA LYS A 143 5.26 9.00 14.79
C LYS A 143 5.73 8.78 13.35
N GLY A 144 6.20 9.84 12.69
CA GLY A 144 6.65 9.81 11.29
C GLY A 144 5.53 9.81 10.26
N ALA A 145 4.28 10.08 10.66
CA ALA A 145 3.18 10.23 9.73
C ALA A 145 3.29 11.51 8.91
N LYS A 146 3.05 11.41 7.60
CA LYS A 146 2.79 12.55 6.72
C LYS A 146 1.28 12.75 6.65
N VAL A 147 0.80 13.90 7.13
CA VAL A 147 -0.60 14.30 7.05
C VAL A 147 -0.75 15.35 5.96
N THR A 148 -1.72 15.15 5.08
CA THR A 148 -2.07 16.11 4.01
C THR A 148 -3.56 16.37 4.01
N TYR A 149 -3.91 17.59 3.64
CA TYR A 149 -5.29 18.06 3.58
C TYR A 149 -5.63 18.46 2.15
N THR A 150 -6.76 18.00 1.66
CA THR A 150 -7.29 18.39 0.34
C THR A 150 -8.78 18.73 0.44
N THR A 151 -9.24 19.62 -0.40
CA THR A 151 -10.65 19.99 -0.52
C THR A 151 -11.01 20.09 -2.00
N ASN A 152 -12.25 19.81 -2.32
CA ASN A 152 -12.81 19.97 -3.67
C ASN A 152 -13.38 21.37 -3.91
N ASN A 153 -13.20 22.30 -2.97
CA ASN A 153 -13.75 23.64 -3.06
C ASN A 153 -12.68 24.71 -2.78
N THR A 154 -12.45 25.60 -3.73
CA THR A 154 -11.42 26.67 -3.66
C THR A 154 -11.69 27.71 -2.57
N LYS A 155 -12.93 27.82 -2.10
CA LYS A 155 -13.33 28.72 -1.01
C LYS A 155 -13.00 28.16 0.38
N ILE A 156 -12.74 26.87 0.50
CA ILE A 156 -12.28 26.23 1.74
C ILE A 156 -10.78 25.96 1.63
N LYS A 157 -9.98 26.66 2.39
CA LYS A 157 -8.52 26.51 2.39
C LYS A 157 -8.09 25.84 3.69
N VAL A 158 -7.12 24.93 3.59
CA VAL A 158 -6.52 24.25 4.75
C VAL A 158 -5.01 24.36 4.66
N SER A 159 -4.41 24.89 5.70
CA SER A 159 -2.95 25.02 5.78
C SER A 159 -2.28 23.66 6.05
N LYS A 160 -0.96 23.59 5.88
CA LYS A 160 -0.16 22.40 6.23
C LYS A 160 -0.36 21.93 7.68
N ASN A 161 -0.68 22.86 8.59
CA ASN A 161 -0.92 22.59 10.00
C ASN A 161 -2.40 22.31 10.32
N GLY A 162 -3.26 22.13 9.30
CA GLY A 162 -4.66 21.81 9.47
C GLY A 162 -5.58 22.98 9.81
N LYS A 163 -5.10 24.24 9.79
CA LYS A 163 -5.94 25.43 10.02
C LYS A 163 -6.89 25.61 8.84
N ILE A 164 -8.19 25.62 9.12
CA ILE A 164 -9.25 25.77 8.13
C ILE A 164 -9.63 27.24 8.01
N THR A 165 -9.63 27.77 6.80
CA THR A 165 -10.07 29.11 6.48
C THR A 165 -11.18 29.05 5.44
N VAL A 166 -12.32 29.65 5.76
CA VAL A 166 -13.44 29.85 4.83
C VAL A 166 -13.25 31.21 4.17
N ALA A 167 -13.14 31.24 2.85
CA ALA A 167 -12.86 32.44 2.09
C ALA A 167 -14.08 33.40 2.09
N LYS A 168 -13.80 34.69 1.84
CA LYS A 168 -14.82 35.73 1.60
C LYS A 168 -15.82 35.27 0.54
N GLY A 169 -17.11 35.51 0.77
CA GLY A 169 -18.17 35.25 -0.19
C GLY A 169 -18.56 33.79 -0.36
N THR A 170 -18.07 32.87 0.53
CA THR A 170 -18.48 31.47 0.48
C THR A 170 -19.97 31.34 0.70
N ARG A 171 -20.65 30.59 -0.18
CA ARG A 171 -22.11 30.36 -0.12
C ARG A 171 -22.46 29.43 1.06
N LYS A 172 -23.70 29.46 1.52
CA LYS A 172 -24.23 28.47 2.46
C LYS A 172 -24.08 27.06 1.88
N GLY A 173 -23.76 26.12 2.72
CA GLY A 173 -23.58 24.73 2.29
C GLY A 173 -22.64 23.93 3.19
N ILE A 174 -22.49 22.64 2.84
CA ILE A 174 -21.62 21.69 3.50
C ILE A 174 -20.44 21.39 2.58
N TYR A 175 -19.25 21.55 3.10
CA TYR A 175 -17.98 21.33 2.41
C TYR A 175 -17.19 20.25 3.12
N GLN A 176 -16.37 19.50 2.38
CA GLN A 176 -15.52 18.44 2.94
C GLN A 176 -14.03 18.75 2.78
N VAL A 177 -13.30 18.45 3.83
CA VAL A 177 -11.86 18.38 3.83
C VAL A 177 -11.45 16.93 3.99
N LYS A 178 -10.74 16.39 3.02
CA LYS A 178 -10.12 15.06 3.10
C LYS A 178 -8.78 15.17 3.80
N VAL A 179 -8.60 14.40 4.87
CA VAL A 179 -7.35 14.26 5.63
C VAL A 179 -6.73 12.92 5.25
N THR A 180 -5.58 12.95 4.57
CA THR A 180 -4.86 11.74 4.18
C THR A 180 -3.64 11.57 5.08
N VAL A 181 -3.54 10.41 5.72
CA VAL A 181 -2.44 10.05 6.62
C VAL A 181 -1.65 8.89 6.03
N LYS A 182 -0.37 9.14 5.74
CA LYS A 182 0.58 8.14 5.22
C LYS A 182 1.69 7.89 6.22
N VAL A 183 1.96 6.62 6.51
CA VAL A 183 3.09 6.17 7.34
C VAL A 183 3.77 5.02 6.60
N LYS A 184 5.09 5.01 6.58
CA LYS A 184 5.86 3.91 5.96
C LYS A 184 5.42 2.57 6.57
N ASN A 185 5.19 1.57 5.75
CA ASN A 185 4.77 0.21 6.15
C ASN A 185 3.34 0.08 6.70
N TYR A 186 2.56 1.15 6.68
CA TYR A 186 1.16 1.11 7.09
C TYR A 186 0.23 1.48 5.93
N LYS A 187 -0.99 0.98 5.98
CA LYS A 187 -2.04 1.35 5.00
C LYS A 187 -2.34 2.85 5.13
N THR A 188 -2.46 3.52 3.99
CA THR A 188 -2.95 4.91 3.96
C THR A 188 -4.35 4.98 4.55
N VAL A 189 -4.60 5.96 5.41
CA VAL A 189 -5.92 6.23 5.98
C VAL A 189 -6.41 7.59 5.49
N ASN A 190 -7.65 7.63 5.02
CA ASN A 190 -8.37 8.84 4.70
C ASN A 190 -9.47 9.07 5.73
N LYS A 191 -9.58 10.30 6.22
CA LYS A 191 -10.67 10.78 7.08
C LYS A 191 -11.28 12.03 6.44
N TYR A 192 -12.51 12.32 6.78
CA TYR A 192 -13.22 13.49 6.25
C TYR A 192 -13.68 14.37 7.39
N VAL A 193 -13.51 15.68 7.20
CA VAL A 193 -13.92 16.72 8.13
C VAL A 193 -14.93 17.61 7.43
N LYS A 194 -16.07 17.85 8.10
CA LYS A 194 -17.16 18.67 7.60
C LYS A 194 -16.93 20.15 7.94
N VAL A 195 -17.14 21.02 6.98
CA VAL A 195 -17.17 22.48 7.17
C VAL A 195 -18.52 23.01 6.70
N THR A 196 -19.30 23.57 7.61
CA THR A 196 -20.63 24.07 7.31
C THR A 196 -20.66 25.60 7.32
N VAL A 197 -21.18 26.23 6.26
CA VAL A 197 -21.53 27.64 6.22
C VAL A 197 -23.04 27.76 6.31
N LYS A 198 -23.54 28.29 7.42
CA LYS A 198 -24.98 28.49 7.71
C LYS A 198 -25.51 29.83 7.20
#